data_afe4836de09744c698f93a5dc4eac731
#
_entry.id   afe4836de09744c698f93a5dc4eac731
#
_cell.length_a   1.000
_cell.length_b   1.000
_cell.length_c   1.000
_cell.angle_alpha   90.00
_cell.angle_beta   90.00
_cell.angle_gamma   90.00
#
_symmetry.space_group_name_H-M   'P 1'
#
loop_
_entity.id
_entity.type
_entity.pdbx_description
1 polymer ?
#
loop_
_entity_poly.entity_id
_entity_poly.type
_entity_poly.pdbx_seq_one_letter_code
_entity_poly.pdbx_strand_id
1 'polypeptide(L)'
;MEWSLLMLAGLGLFLAGIVKGATGLGYSSCALPFLVSAIGLKPAMALVLIPAMATNVAMACTTGHFLETSRRFGSLYFAMLPGIALGVYLLVWINQAVAVQALGCIIVGYVFLTVFRPRISLSRSLERVLKVPTGFLNGVLTGLTGSQVM
;
A
#
# COMPACT_ATOMS: atom_id res chain seq x y z
N MET A 1 10.47 13.69 22.41
CA MET A 1 10.33 12.46 21.63
C MET A 1 11.45 11.54 22.07
N GLU A 2 11.13 10.37 22.58
CA GLU A 2 12.12 9.47 23.17
C GLU A 2 13.04 8.90 22.09
N TRP A 3 14.33 8.80 22.36
CA TRP A 3 15.33 8.26 21.44
C TRP A 3 14.96 6.85 20.95
N SER A 4 14.30 6.06 21.79
CA SER A 4 13.77 4.73 21.47
C SER A 4 12.75 4.74 20.32
N LEU A 5 11.86 5.73 20.28
CA LEU A 5 10.85 5.86 19.21
C LEU A 5 11.47 6.27 17.88
N LEU A 6 12.49 7.14 17.92
CA LEU A 6 13.25 7.51 16.72
C LEU A 6 14.03 6.31 16.15
N MET A 7 14.66 5.53 17.02
CA MET A 7 15.35 4.30 16.61
C MET A 7 14.39 3.28 16.00
N LEU A 8 13.21 3.11 16.61
CA LEU A 8 12.16 2.20 16.10
C LEU A 8 11.66 2.63 14.71
N ALA A 9 11.40 3.93 14.54
CA ALA A 9 10.98 4.48 13.25
C ALA A 9 12.09 4.32 12.19
N GLY A 10 13.34 4.63 12.52
CA GLY A 10 14.49 4.47 11.63
C GLY A 10 14.71 3.02 11.22
N LEU A 11 14.62 2.08 12.17
CA LEU A 11 14.70 0.65 11.89
C LEU A 11 13.58 0.18 10.94
N GLY A 12 12.36 0.63 11.18
CA GLY A 12 11.21 0.31 10.33
C GLY A 12 11.40 0.79 8.89
N LEU A 13 11.87 2.02 8.71
CA LEU A 13 12.16 2.58 7.38
C LEU A 13 13.31 1.83 6.68
N PHE A 14 14.36 1.48 7.43
CA PHE A 14 15.50 0.73 6.90
C PHE A 14 15.11 -0.67 6.43
N LEU A 15 14.40 -1.42 7.28
CA LEU A 15 13.89 -2.76 6.95
C LEU A 15 12.93 -2.71 5.76
N ALA A 16 12.03 -1.72 5.72
CA ALA A 16 11.13 -1.51 4.59
C ALA A 16 11.89 -1.21 3.29
N GLY A 17 12.99 -0.48 3.36
CA GLY A 17 13.88 -0.23 2.22
C GLY A 17 14.52 -1.51 1.69
N ILE A 18 15.02 -2.38 2.57
CA ILE A 18 15.59 -3.68 2.20
C ILE A 18 14.54 -4.57 1.54
N VAL A 19 13.36 -4.71 2.18
CA VAL A 19 12.26 -5.52 1.64
C VAL A 19 11.84 -5.02 0.27
N LYS A 20 11.66 -3.72 0.10
CA LYS A 20 11.29 -3.15 -1.20
C LYS A 20 12.40 -3.32 -2.24
N GLY A 21 13.65 -3.15 -1.87
CA GLY A 21 14.79 -3.36 -2.77
C GLY A 21 14.88 -4.81 -3.27
N ALA A 22 14.56 -5.77 -2.41
CA ALA A 22 14.61 -7.20 -2.74
C ALA A 22 13.37 -7.68 -3.52
N THR A 23 12.17 -7.18 -3.19
CA THR A 23 10.90 -7.70 -3.72
C THR A 23 10.21 -6.75 -4.71
N GLY A 24 10.61 -5.49 -4.73
CA GLY A 24 9.94 -4.43 -5.50
C GLY A 24 8.64 -3.91 -4.88
N LEU A 25 8.15 -4.54 -3.81
CA LEU A 25 6.83 -4.28 -3.20
C LEU A 25 6.94 -4.10 -1.68
N GLY A 26 5.87 -3.65 -1.04
CA GLY A 26 5.70 -3.77 0.40
C GLY A 26 6.40 -2.72 1.27
N TYR A 27 6.93 -1.62 0.72
CA TYR A 27 7.56 -0.57 1.52
C TYR A 27 6.65 -0.04 2.62
N SER A 28 5.45 0.42 2.26
CA SER A 28 4.49 0.98 3.22
C SER A 28 4.00 -0.08 4.20
N SER A 29 3.71 -1.30 3.73
CA SER A 29 3.22 -2.39 4.58
C SER A 29 4.24 -2.81 5.63
N CYS A 30 5.53 -2.71 5.33
CA CYS A 30 6.61 -3.02 6.26
C CYS A 30 6.92 -1.84 7.20
N ALA A 31 6.95 -0.60 6.68
CA ALA A 31 7.29 0.60 7.48
C ALA A 31 6.18 1.01 8.44
N LEU A 32 4.91 0.93 8.02
CA LEU A 32 3.76 1.46 8.78
C LEU A 32 3.62 0.88 10.19
N PRO A 33 3.73 -0.42 10.46
CA PRO A 33 3.60 -0.94 11.81
C PRO A 33 4.58 -0.30 12.80
N PHE A 34 5.83 -0.11 12.39
CA PHE A 34 6.86 0.54 13.22
C PHE A 34 6.58 2.02 13.43
N LEU A 35 6.22 2.73 12.37
CA LEU A 35 5.94 4.17 12.46
C LEU A 35 4.64 4.45 13.21
N VAL A 36 3.60 3.64 13.01
CA VAL A 36 2.33 3.79 13.75
C VAL A 36 2.53 3.63 15.24
N SER A 37 3.36 2.67 15.66
CA SER A 37 3.72 2.47 17.06
C SER A 37 4.52 3.63 17.65
N ALA A 38 5.31 4.32 16.82
CA ALA A 38 6.17 5.42 17.27
C ALA A 38 5.45 6.78 17.28
N ILE A 39 4.67 7.10 16.25
CA ILE A 39 4.13 8.46 16.02
C ILE A 39 2.62 8.50 15.74
N GLY A 40 1.95 7.35 15.76
CA GLY A 40 0.53 7.23 15.41
C GLY A 40 0.27 7.13 13.90
N LEU A 41 -0.97 6.76 13.53
CA LEU A 41 -1.30 6.38 12.14
C LEU A 41 -1.19 7.54 11.14
N LYS A 42 -1.83 8.69 11.43
CA LYS A 42 -1.90 9.81 10.47
C LYS A 42 -0.51 10.38 10.12
N PRO A 43 0.36 10.73 11.10
CA PRO A 43 1.70 11.21 10.78
C PRO A 43 2.59 10.11 10.17
N ALA A 44 2.43 8.84 10.56
CA ALA A 44 3.14 7.73 9.96
C ALA A 44 2.84 7.59 8.45
N MET A 45 1.57 7.69 8.06
CA MET A 45 1.15 7.66 6.66
C MET A 45 1.77 8.81 5.85
N ALA A 46 1.75 10.03 6.40
CA ALA A 46 2.35 11.19 5.74
C ALA A 46 3.88 11.01 5.54
N LEU A 47 4.57 10.49 6.55
CA LEU A 47 6.02 10.29 6.50
C LEU A 47 6.42 9.21 5.49
N VAL A 48 5.65 8.13 5.38
CA VAL A 48 5.91 7.02 4.44
C VAL A 48 5.65 7.44 2.99
N LEU A 49 4.77 8.41 2.75
CA LEU A 49 4.34 8.78 1.41
C LEU A 49 5.51 9.24 0.52
N ILE A 50 6.39 10.10 1.04
CA ILE A 50 7.51 10.67 0.26
C ILE A 50 8.49 9.58 -0.22
N PRO A 51 9.07 8.74 0.66
CA PRO A 51 9.98 7.69 0.21
C PRO A 51 9.27 6.60 -0.60
N ALA A 52 7.99 6.33 -0.35
CA ALA A 52 7.21 5.40 -1.17
C ALA A 52 7.04 5.92 -2.61
N MET A 53 6.72 7.20 -2.79
CA MET A 53 6.64 7.82 -4.11
C MET A 53 7.99 7.83 -4.81
N ALA A 54 9.05 8.27 -4.13
CA ALA A 54 10.39 8.32 -4.70
C ALA A 54 10.86 6.95 -5.21
N THR A 55 10.66 5.90 -4.41
CA THR A 55 11.03 4.53 -4.79
C THR A 55 10.16 3.99 -5.93
N ASN A 56 8.87 4.33 -6.00
CA ASN A 56 7.99 3.94 -7.10
C ASN A 56 8.38 4.63 -8.41
N VAL A 57 8.72 5.93 -8.37
CA VAL A 57 9.21 6.66 -9.54
C VAL A 57 10.54 6.08 -10.02
N ALA A 58 11.50 5.85 -9.12
CA ALA A 58 12.77 5.23 -9.46
C ALA A 58 12.56 3.87 -10.14
N MET A 59 11.67 3.05 -9.61
CA MET A 59 11.33 1.74 -10.16
C MET A 59 10.65 1.84 -11.52
N ALA A 60 9.74 2.78 -11.72
CA ALA A 60 9.09 3.03 -13.01
C ALA A 60 10.11 3.44 -14.09
N CYS A 61 11.11 4.26 -13.73
CA CYS A 61 12.18 4.68 -14.64
C CYS A 61 13.13 3.54 -15.01
N THR A 62 13.39 2.60 -14.10
CA THR A 62 14.35 1.50 -14.32
C THR A 62 13.75 0.30 -15.05
N THR A 63 12.43 0.07 -14.95
CA THR A 63 11.79 -1.15 -15.47
C THR A 63 11.54 -1.13 -16.99
N GLY A 64 11.56 0.05 -17.64
CA GLY A 64 11.43 0.17 -19.11
C GLY A 64 10.06 -0.16 -19.73
N HIS A 65 9.18 -0.84 -19.02
CA HIS A 65 7.86 -1.31 -19.51
C HIS A 65 6.69 -0.44 -19.00
N PHE A 66 6.96 0.76 -18.55
CA PHE A 66 5.97 1.65 -17.93
C PHE A 66 4.76 1.95 -18.83
N LEU A 67 5.00 2.26 -20.10
CA LEU A 67 3.94 2.60 -21.08
C LEU A 67 3.02 1.41 -21.38
N GLU A 68 3.58 0.23 -21.51
CA GLU A 68 2.81 -0.99 -21.79
C GLU A 68 1.92 -1.36 -20.60
N THR A 69 2.49 -1.33 -19.41
CA THR A 69 1.77 -1.59 -18.15
C THR A 69 0.68 -0.55 -17.91
N SER A 70 0.97 0.74 -18.12
CA SER A 70 -0.01 1.81 -17.99
C SER A 70 -1.19 1.67 -18.95
N ARG A 71 -0.95 1.26 -20.19
CA ARG A 71 -2.02 0.99 -21.16
C ARG A 71 -2.87 -0.22 -20.78
N ARG A 72 -2.23 -1.28 -20.28
CA ARG A 72 -2.94 -2.51 -19.89
C ARG A 72 -3.79 -2.33 -18.63
N PHE A 73 -3.30 -1.60 -17.63
CA PHE A 73 -3.94 -1.42 -16.34
C PHE A 73 -4.52 -0.02 -16.11
N GLY A 74 -4.59 0.81 -17.14
CA GLY A 74 -5.09 2.19 -17.03
C GLY A 74 -6.47 2.31 -16.41
N SER A 75 -7.41 1.43 -16.78
CA SER A 75 -8.75 1.41 -16.20
C SER A 75 -8.77 1.08 -14.71
N LEU A 76 -7.84 0.22 -14.25
CA LEU A 76 -7.66 -0.10 -12.84
C LEU A 76 -7.13 1.12 -12.06
N TYR A 77 -6.12 1.81 -12.60
CA TYR A 77 -5.56 3.02 -12.00
C TYR A 77 -6.59 4.15 -11.94
N PHE A 78 -7.37 4.34 -13.00
CA PHE A 78 -8.45 5.33 -13.02
C PHE A 78 -9.52 5.03 -11.97
N ALA A 79 -9.91 3.77 -11.79
CA ALA A 79 -10.86 3.36 -10.77
C ALA A 79 -10.29 3.48 -9.34
N MET A 80 -8.98 3.39 -9.18
CA MET A 80 -8.31 3.53 -7.90
C MET A 80 -8.36 4.96 -7.35
N LEU A 81 -8.33 5.99 -8.21
CA LEU A 81 -8.34 7.40 -7.78
C LEU A 81 -9.57 7.77 -6.93
N PRO A 82 -10.83 7.55 -7.39
CA PRO A 82 -11.99 7.81 -6.55
C PRO A 82 -12.05 6.90 -5.31
N GLY A 83 -11.50 5.68 -5.40
CA GLY A 83 -11.35 4.81 -4.24
C GLY A 83 -10.45 5.41 -3.17
N ILE A 84 -9.27 5.92 -3.55
CA ILE A 84 -8.34 6.59 -2.62
C ILE A 84 -9.00 7.81 -1.98
N ALA A 85 -9.68 8.65 -2.78
CA ALA A 85 -10.37 9.82 -2.27
C ALA A 85 -11.43 9.45 -1.21
N LEU A 86 -12.22 8.42 -1.49
CA LEU A 86 -13.20 7.89 -0.53
C LEU A 86 -12.52 7.32 0.72
N GLY A 87 -11.44 6.55 0.56
CA GLY A 87 -10.69 5.96 1.68
C GLY A 87 -10.09 7.03 2.59
N VAL A 88 -9.47 8.07 2.03
CA VAL A 88 -8.95 9.22 2.79
C VAL A 88 -10.07 9.98 3.47
N TYR A 89 -11.20 10.21 2.79
CA TYR A 89 -12.38 10.84 3.39
C TYR A 89 -12.88 10.05 4.60
N LEU A 90 -13.03 8.74 4.47
CA LEU A 90 -13.43 7.86 5.57
C LEU A 90 -12.43 7.90 6.73
N LEU A 91 -11.12 7.94 6.44
CA LEU A 91 -10.06 8.01 7.46
C LEU A 91 -10.17 9.24 8.37
N VAL A 92 -10.69 10.36 7.85
CA VAL A 92 -10.91 11.58 8.65
C VAL A 92 -12.00 11.36 9.70
N TRP A 93 -13.03 10.59 9.37
CA TRP A 93 -14.20 10.36 10.22
C TRP A 93 -14.08 9.13 11.12
N ILE A 94 -13.26 8.16 10.75
CA ILE A 94 -13.07 6.91 11.50
C ILE A 94 -12.16 7.16 12.69
N ASN A 95 -12.47 6.51 13.82
CA ASN A 95 -11.61 6.49 14.99
C ASN A 95 -10.26 5.83 14.65
N GLN A 96 -9.17 6.45 15.12
CA GLN A 96 -7.81 5.95 14.86
C GLN A 96 -7.62 4.48 15.27
N ALA A 97 -8.24 4.04 16.36
CA ALA A 97 -8.15 2.65 16.81
C ALA A 97 -8.74 1.66 15.77
N VAL A 98 -9.89 2.00 15.17
CA VAL A 98 -10.53 1.19 14.12
C VAL A 98 -9.68 1.17 12.86
N ALA A 99 -9.09 2.31 12.48
CA ALA A 99 -8.22 2.38 11.32
C ALA A 99 -6.94 1.52 11.48
N VAL A 100 -6.35 1.52 12.68
CA VAL A 100 -5.18 0.66 13.01
C VAL A 100 -5.54 -0.82 13.00
N GLN A 101 -6.70 -1.19 13.54
CA GLN A 101 -7.20 -2.57 13.48
C GLN A 101 -7.44 -3.01 12.03
N ALA A 102 -8.06 -2.17 11.21
CA ALA A 102 -8.27 -2.44 9.79
C ALA A 102 -6.94 -2.65 9.05
N LEU A 103 -5.94 -1.78 9.31
CA LEU A 103 -4.59 -1.94 8.77
C LEU A 103 -3.98 -3.30 9.14
N GLY A 104 -4.07 -3.69 10.41
CA GLY A 104 -3.59 -4.99 10.91
C GLY A 104 -4.27 -6.16 10.21
N CYS A 105 -5.59 -6.14 10.08
CA CYS A 105 -6.36 -7.18 9.38
C CYS A 105 -5.97 -7.28 7.89
N ILE A 106 -5.75 -6.16 7.22
CA ILE A 106 -5.35 -6.13 5.81
C ILE A 106 -3.96 -6.73 5.63
N ILE A 107 -3.01 -6.37 6.50
CA ILE A 107 -1.64 -6.91 6.45
C ILE A 107 -1.66 -8.43 6.68
N VAL A 108 -2.38 -8.90 7.70
CA VAL A 108 -2.52 -10.34 7.99
C VAL A 108 -3.18 -11.07 6.81
N GLY A 109 -4.26 -10.52 6.26
CA GLY A 109 -4.94 -11.08 5.10
C GLY A 109 -4.02 -11.15 3.87
N TYR A 110 -3.23 -10.12 3.62
CA TYR A 110 -2.24 -10.09 2.54
C TYR A 110 -1.16 -11.18 2.72
N VAL A 111 -0.61 -11.31 3.92
CA VAL A 111 0.38 -12.35 4.25
C VAL A 111 -0.22 -13.74 4.03
N PHE A 112 -1.44 -13.97 4.51
CA PHE A 112 -2.15 -15.23 4.34
C PHE A 112 -2.32 -15.58 2.84
N LEU A 113 -2.82 -14.64 2.04
CA LEU A 113 -2.96 -14.83 0.59
C LEU A 113 -1.61 -15.09 -0.10
N THR A 114 -0.56 -14.43 0.33
CA THR A 114 0.79 -14.59 -0.24
C THR A 114 1.39 -15.95 0.10
N VAL A 115 1.21 -16.42 1.33
CA VAL A 115 1.72 -17.73 1.80
C VAL A 115 1.00 -18.89 1.11
N PHE A 116 -0.32 -18.83 1.02
CA PHE A 116 -1.13 -19.88 0.39
C PHE A 116 -1.03 -19.87 -1.14
N ARG A 117 -0.52 -18.80 -1.76
CA ARG A 117 -0.30 -18.65 -3.20
C ARG A 117 -1.41 -19.32 -4.04
N PRO A 118 -2.68 -18.95 -3.91
CA PRO A 118 -3.71 -19.51 -4.78
C PRO A 118 -3.34 -19.21 -6.23
N ARG A 119 -3.15 -20.26 -7.04
CA ARG A 119 -2.90 -20.12 -8.49
C ARG A 119 -4.22 -19.74 -9.16
N ILE A 120 -4.60 -18.49 -9.02
CA ILE A 120 -5.81 -17.96 -9.65
C ILE A 120 -5.44 -17.59 -11.10
N SER A 121 -5.74 -18.48 -12.04
CA SER A 121 -5.69 -18.11 -13.47
C SER A 121 -7.02 -17.47 -13.86
N LEU A 122 -7.02 -16.17 -14.02
CA LEU A 122 -8.21 -15.44 -14.47
C LEU A 122 -8.32 -15.53 -15.99
N SER A 123 -9.50 -15.87 -16.50
CA SER A 123 -9.83 -15.71 -17.91
C SER A 123 -9.73 -14.23 -18.29
N ARG A 124 -9.25 -13.92 -19.50
CA ARG A 124 -9.11 -12.54 -20.02
C ARG A 124 -10.42 -11.73 -19.93
N SER A 125 -11.55 -12.40 -20.05
CA SER A 125 -12.88 -11.77 -19.93
C SER A 125 -13.15 -11.34 -18.48
N LEU A 126 -12.85 -12.22 -17.53
CA LEU A 126 -13.05 -11.96 -16.10
C LEU A 126 -12.07 -10.91 -15.58
N GLU A 127 -10.82 -10.93 -16.06
CA GLU A 127 -9.81 -9.89 -15.77
C GLU A 127 -10.34 -8.50 -16.16
N ARG A 128 -10.97 -8.37 -17.32
CA ARG A 128 -11.50 -7.08 -17.81
C ARG A 128 -12.63 -6.54 -16.93
N VAL A 129 -13.54 -7.41 -16.49
CA VAL A 129 -14.69 -7.02 -15.66
C VAL A 129 -14.24 -6.69 -14.24
N LEU A 130 -13.29 -7.46 -13.69
CA LEU A 130 -12.81 -7.28 -12.31
C LEU A 130 -11.85 -6.11 -12.13
N LYS A 131 -11.23 -5.57 -13.19
CA LYS A 131 -10.25 -4.45 -13.07
C LYS A 131 -10.83 -3.23 -12.36
N VAL A 132 -12.03 -2.81 -12.71
CA VAL A 132 -12.66 -1.60 -12.15
C VAL A 132 -13.02 -1.80 -10.68
N PRO A 133 -13.82 -2.81 -10.29
CA PRO A 133 -14.17 -3.00 -8.89
C PRO A 133 -12.94 -3.30 -8.00
N THR A 134 -11.99 -4.08 -8.50
CA THR A 134 -10.75 -4.36 -7.76
C THR A 134 -9.90 -3.10 -7.59
N GLY A 135 -9.76 -2.29 -8.64
CA GLY A 135 -9.06 -1.02 -8.57
C GLY A 135 -9.71 -0.07 -7.56
N PHE A 136 -11.03 0.04 -7.56
CA PHE A 136 -11.77 0.89 -6.62
C PHE A 136 -11.60 0.40 -5.18
N LEU A 137 -11.81 -0.88 -4.91
CA LEU A 137 -11.64 -1.47 -3.57
C LEU A 137 -10.21 -1.30 -3.06
N ASN A 138 -9.21 -1.59 -3.91
CA ASN A 138 -7.81 -1.39 -3.57
C ASN A 138 -7.51 0.10 -3.29
N GLY A 139 -8.11 1.01 -4.05
CA GLY A 139 -8.02 2.45 -3.79
C GLY A 139 -8.57 2.83 -2.42
N VAL A 140 -9.75 2.33 -2.04
CA VAL A 140 -10.36 2.58 -0.71
C VAL A 140 -9.46 2.04 0.40
N LEU A 141 -8.96 0.81 0.27
CA LEU A 141 -8.06 0.21 1.25
C LEU A 141 -6.75 1.01 1.36
N THR A 142 -6.17 1.42 0.24
CA THR A 142 -4.97 2.26 0.21
C THR A 142 -5.21 3.62 0.89
N GLY A 143 -6.34 4.25 0.62
CA GLY A 143 -6.71 5.53 1.24
C GLY A 143 -6.94 5.42 2.75
N LEU A 144 -7.54 4.32 3.23
CA LEU A 144 -7.76 4.06 4.66
C LEU A 144 -6.48 3.72 5.42
N THR A 145 -5.55 3.00 4.79
CA THR A 145 -4.40 2.42 5.49
C THR A 145 -3.08 3.07 5.12
N GLY A 146 -3.03 3.87 4.05
CA GLY A 146 -1.79 4.39 3.47
C GLY A 146 -0.85 3.31 2.92
N SER A 147 -1.31 2.07 2.90
CA SER A 147 -0.54 0.92 2.44
C SER A 147 -1.00 0.49 1.05
N GLN A 148 -0.09 0.49 0.09
CA GLN A 148 -0.35 -0.09 -1.23
C GLN A 148 -0.32 -1.62 -1.11
N VAL A 149 -1.48 -2.24 -1.19
CA VAL A 149 -1.67 -3.70 -1.16
C VAL A 149 -1.70 -4.24 -2.59
N MET A 150 -0.67 -3.95 -3.39
CA MET A 150 -0.47 -4.56 -4.71
C MET A 150 0.77 -5.42 -4.72
#